data_5fdf4b5585d70492ffefbc7527d40ad5
#
_entry.id   5fdf4b5585d70492ffefbc7527d40ad5
#
_cell.length_a   1.000
_cell.length_b   1.000
_cell.length_c   1.000
_cell.angle_alpha   90.00
_cell.angle_beta   90.00
_cell.angle_gamma   90.00
#
_symmetry.space_group_name_H-M   'P 1'
#
loop_
_entity.id
_entity.type
_entity.pdbx_description
1 polymer ?
#
loop_
_entity_poly.entity_id
_entity_poly.type
_entity_poly.pdbx_seq_one_letter_code
_entity_poly.pdbx_strand_id
1 'polypeptide(L)'
;MLYFRKNLSHKTTLNSHFLRKFTQNLAIMTSLEKISALRQKMTENHIDAFIVYSADPHMSEYLPKEWQERSWISGFTGSAGFVVFTKDKAGLWTDGRYFVQAAAELKDSGIELMKMGEENTPDYIDWIISQLPNGGKVAVNAVATSHANWEDLQQKLSRKNIELLDLPLLKDVWTNRNTDAQKNPV
;
A
#
# COMPACT_ATOMS: atom_id res chain seq x y z
N MET A 1 58.60 -15.58 -24.81
CA MET A 1 57.74 -14.45 -25.20
C MET A 1 56.54 -14.43 -24.24
N LEU A 2 56.70 -13.67 -23.17
CA LEU A 2 55.71 -13.43 -22.11
C LEU A 2 54.88 -12.19 -22.47
N TYR A 3 53.65 -12.15 -22.10
CA TYR A 3 52.73 -11.06 -21.80
C TYR A 3 51.34 -11.36 -22.34
N PHE A 4 50.43 -11.70 -21.47
CA PHE A 4 49.07 -11.14 -21.32
C PHE A 4 48.23 -12.03 -20.37
N ARG A 5 48.35 -11.77 -19.07
CA ARG A 5 47.33 -12.13 -18.09
C ARG A 5 47.41 -11.13 -16.94
N LYS A 6 46.58 -10.09 -17.00
CA LYS A 6 46.09 -9.31 -15.83
C LYS A 6 45.06 -8.33 -16.33
N ASN A 7 43.83 -8.55 -15.98
CA ASN A 7 42.77 -7.55 -15.73
C ASN A 7 41.39 -8.15 -15.97
N LEU A 8 40.91 -8.99 -15.06
CA LEU A 8 39.51 -9.42 -15.02
C LEU A 8 39.00 -9.65 -13.58
N SER A 9 39.52 -8.89 -12.57
CA SER A 9 39.03 -9.08 -11.21
C SER A 9 38.36 -7.86 -10.54
N HIS A 10 38.17 -6.75 -11.27
CA HIS A 10 37.65 -5.51 -10.65
C HIS A 10 36.18 -5.18 -10.98
N LYS A 11 35.47 -5.94 -11.85
CA LYS A 11 34.07 -5.62 -12.21
C LYS A 11 33.02 -6.32 -11.36
N THR A 12 33.33 -7.37 -10.62
CA THR A 12 32.34 -8.18 -9.89
C THR A 12 32.11 -7.69 -8.46
N THR A 13 33.02 -6.97 -7.86
CA THR A 13 32.97 -6.52 -6.45
C THR A 13 32.13 -5.24 -6.27
N LEU A 14 32.04 -4.38 -7.29
CA LEU A 14 31.24 -3.16 -7.22
C LEU A 14 29.72 -3.42 -7.26
N ASN A 15 29.31 -4.49 -7.93
CA ASN A 15 27.88 -4.81 -8.08
C ASN A 15 27.26 -5.42 -6.82
N SER A 16 28.03 -6.19 -6.05
CA SER A 16 27.57 -6.81 -4.79
C SER A 16 27.42 -5.78 -3.64
N HIS A 17 28.27 -4.76 -3.61
CA HIS A 17 28.20 -3.71 -2.59
C HIS A 17 27.05 -2.71 -2.87
N PHE A 18 26.80 -2.43 -4.14
CA PHE A 18 25.67 -1.63 -4.59
C PHE A 18 24.33 -2.35 -4.33
N LEU A 19 24.24 -3.63 -4.63
CA LEU A 19 23.08 -4.47 -4.33
C LEU A 19 22.86 -4.64 -2.81
N ARG A 20 23.91 -4.79 -2.00
CA ARG A 20 23.78 -4.84 -0.53
C ARG A 20 23.30 -3.51 0.06
N LYS A 21 23.75 -2.36 -0.45
CA LYS A 21 23.22 -1.04 -0.02
C LYS A 21 21.76 -0.87 -0.43
N PHE A 22 21.34 -1.38 -1.59
CA PHE A 22 19.96 -1.33 -2.04
C PHE A 22 19.05 -2.21 -1.16
N THR A 23 19.48 -3.40 -0.78
CA THR A 23 18.71 -4.30 0.10
C THR A 23 18.68 -3.86 1.57
N GLN A 24 19.71 -3.14 2.06
CA GLN A 24 19.71 -2.58 3.42
C GLN A 24 18.84 -1.32 3.54
N ASN A 25 18.65 -0.55 2.45
CA ASN A 25 17.76 0.63 2.44
C ASN A 25 16.25 0.29 2.38
N LEU A 26 15.86 -0.92 1.99
CA LEU A 26 14.45 -1.34 2.00
C LEU A 26 13.84 -1.43 3.42
N ALA A 27 14.66 -1.54 4.46
CA ALA A 27 14.20 -1.57 5.84
C ALA A 27 13.80 -0.18 6.40
N ILE A 28 14.11 0.92 5.70
CA ILE A 28 13.94 2.29 6.19
C ILE A 28 13.28 3.19 5.10
N MET A 29 12.42 2.61 4.26
CA MET A 29 11.69 3.42 3.28
C MET A 29 10.73 4.39 3.98
N THR A 30 10.77 5.64 3.58
CA THR A 30 9.78 6.64 3.97
C THR A 30 8.40 6.31 3.38
N SER A 31 7.31 6.86 3.93
CA SER A 31 5.98 6.68 3.34
C SER A 31 5.92 7.14 1.88
N LEU A 32 6.60 8.23 1.52
CA LEU A 32 6.67 8.72 0.15
C LEU A 32 7.33 7.71 -0.81
N GLU A 33 8.44 7.07 -0.38
CA GLU A 33 9.12 6.06 -1.19
C GLU A 33 8.26 4.80 -1.37
N LYS A 34 7.56 4.36 -0.31
CA LYS A 34 6.63 3.23 -0.37
C LYS A 34 5.45 3.51 -1.31
N ILE A 35 4.88 4.71 -1.23
CA ILE A 35 3.79 5.17 -2.11
C ILE A 35 4.28 5.24 -3.56
N SER A 36 5.49 5.73 -3.80
CA SER A 36 6.08 5.77 -5.15
C SER A 36 6.23 4.35 -5.73
N ALA A 37 6.73 3.40 -4.93
CA ALA A 37 6.85 2.00 -5.35
C ALA A 37 5.48 1.35 -5.62
N LEU A 38 4.46 1.65 -4.77
CA LEU A 38 3.10 1.19 -5.01
C LEU A 38 2.53 1.77 -6.32
N ARG A 39 2.69 3.07 -6.57
CA ARG A 39 2.22 3.71 -7.81
C ARG A 39 2.89 3.15 -9.06
N GLN A 40 4.16 2.77 -8.95
CA GLN A 40 4.84 2.05 -10.03
C GLN A 40 4.12 0.71 -10.30
N LYS A 41 3.81 -0.09 -9.26
CA LYS A 41 3.05 -1.34 -9.40
C LYS A 41 1.64 -1.13 -9.93
N MET A 42 0.96 -0.09 -9.50
CA MET A 42 -0.34 0.30 -10.06
C MET A 42 -0.24 0.57 -11.58
N THR A 43 0.80 1.30 -12.00
CA THR A 43 1.03 1.60 -13.42
C THR A 43 1.34 0.34 -14.23
N GLU A 44 2.22 -0.53 -13.74
CA GLU A 44 2.58 -1.80 -14.37
C GLU A 44 1.36 -2.73 -14.58
N ASN A 45 0.37 -2.65 -13.68
CA ASN A 45 -0.85 -3.46 -13.71
C ASN A 45 -2.07 -2.71 -14.25
N HIS A 46 -1.91 -1.48 -14.76
CA HIS A 46 -3.00 -0.64 -15.26
C HIS A 46 -4.11 -0.37 -14.23
N ILE A 47 -3.75 -0.17 -12.97
CA ILE A 47 -4.64 0.14 -11.86
C ILE A 47 -4.68 1.65 -11.64
N ASP A 48 -5.88 2.20 -11.50
CA ASP A 48 -6.10 3.64 -11.31
C ASP A 48 -6.26 4.02 -9.83
N ALA A 49 -6.81 3.11 -9.00
CA ALA A 49 -6.83 3.27 -7.54
C ALA A 49 -6.58 1.94 -6.82
N PHE A 50 -6.00 2.02 -5.62
CA PHE A 50 -5.73 0.88 -4.75
C PHE A 50 -6.17 1.18 -3.33
N ILE A 51 -6.93 0.26 -2.71
CA ILE A 51 -7.45 0.41 -1.35
C ILE A 51 -6.72 -0.55 -0.42
N VAL A 52 -6.28 -0.03 0.74
CA VAL A 52 -5.62 -0.80 1.80
C VAL A 52 -6.45 -0.72 3.06
N TYR A 53 -7.12 -1.80 3.40
CA TYR A 53 -7.86 -1.92 4.65
C TYR A 53 -6.96 -2.31 5.83
N SER A 54 -7.44 -2.07 7.06
CA SER A 54 -6.86 -2.63 8.28
C SER A 54 -7.53 -3.96 8.57
N ALA A 55 -7.16 -5.00 7.85
CA ALA A 55 -7.78 -6.31 7.95
C ALA A 55 -6.79 -7.44 7.64
N ASP A 56 -7.09 -8.63 8.11
CA ASP A 56 -6.50 -9.90 7.73
C ASP A 56 -7.58 -10.87 7.23
N PRO A 57 -7.24 -12.09 6.78
CA PRO A 57 -8.23 -13.06 6.30
C PRO A 57 -9.29 -13.46 7.32
N HIS A 58 -9.02 -13.27 8.59
CA HIS A 58 -9.90 -13.66 9.71
C HIS A 58 -10.69 -12.48 10.28
N MET A 59 -10.48 -11.25 9.74
CA MET A 59 -11.05 -10.00 10.27
C MET A 59 -10.73 -9.83 11.76
N SER A 60 -9.49 -10.15 12.14
CA SER A 60 -9.02 -10.12 13.53
C SER A 60 -9.05 -8.70 14.10
N GLU A 61 -9.42 -8.57 15.37
CA GLU A 61 -9.34 -7.29 16.10
C GLU A 61 -7.90 -6.80 16.23
N TYR A 62 -6.97 -7.74 16.44
CA TYR A 62 -5.53 -7.47 16.55
C TYR A 62 -4.80 -8.08 15.36
N LEU A 63 -4.39 -7.22 14.44
CA LEU A 63 -3.72 -7.66 13.22
C LEU A 63 -2.30 -8.17 13.49
N PRO A 64 -1.96 -9.37 13.02
CA PRO A 64 -0.57 -9.81 12.95
C PRO A 64 0.29 -8.82 12.15
N LYS A 65 1.58 -8.74 12.47
CA LYS A 65 2.50 -7.75 11.87
C LYS A 65 2.54 -7.82 10.34
N GLU A 66 2.46 -8.99 9.79
CA GLU A 66 2.45 -9.26 8.34
C GLU A 66 1.19 -8.75 7.63
N TRP A 67 0.12 -8.46 8.36
CA TRP A 67 -1.14 -7.90 7.84
C TRP A 67 -1.32 -6.41 8.13
N GLN A 68 -0.35 -5.76 8.79
CA GLN A 68 -0.40 -4.32 9.09
C GLN A 68 -0.02 -3.46 7.87
N GLU A 69 -0.58 -3.78 6.70
CA GLU A 69 -0.27 -3.14 5.41
C GLU A 69 -0.53 -1.63 5.43
N ARG A 70 -1.68 -1.21 5.99
CA ARG A 70 -2.02 0.20 6.11
C ARG A 70 -1.00 0.97 6.95
N SER A 71 -0.67 0.46 8.11
CA SER A 71 0.29 1.11 9.02
C SER A 71 1.70 1.13 8.39
N TRP A 72 2.09 0.06 7.72
CA TRP A 72 3.38 0.00 7.04
C TRP A 72 3.52 1.05 5.93
N ILE A 73 2.50 1.22 5.07
CA ILE A 73 2.60 2.12 3.92
C ILE A 73 2.39 3.59 4.31
N SER A 74 1.48 3.86 5.24
CA SER A 74 1.11 5.23 5.61
C SER A 74 1.94 5.82 6.75
N GLY A 75 2.49 4.98 7.63
CA GLY A 75 3.07 5.40 8.90
C GLY A 75 2.02 5.65 9.99
N PHE A 76 0.73 5.61 9.69
CA PHE A 76 -0.33 5.79 10.68
C PHE A 76 -0.54 4.53 11.51
N THR A 77 -0.39 4.64 12.83
CA THR A 77 -0.41 3.50 13.78
C THR A 77 -1.73 3.31 14.51
N GLY A 78 -2.71 4.22 14.38
CA GLY A 78 -4.05 4.06 14.97
C GLY A 78 -4.72 2.75 14.52
N SER A 79 -5.59 2.16 15.34
CA SER A 79 -6.18 0.84 15.05
C SER A 79 -7.30 0.88 14.01
N ALA A 80 -7.97 2.02 13.81
CA ALA A 80 -9.07 2.15 12.87
C ALA A 80 -8.73 3.06 11.68
N GLY A 81 -9.12 2.64 10.49
CA GLY A 81 -8.96 3.39 9.26
C GLY A 81 -8.48 2.55 8.08
N PHE A 82 -8.50 3.16 6.92
CA PHE A 82 -8.03 2.58 5.66
C PHE A 82 -7.44 3.69 4.77
N VAL A 83 -6.64 3.32 3.79
CA VAL A 83 -6.01 4.27 2.86
C VAL A 83 -6.43 3.96 1.44
N VAL A 84 -6.69 5.00 0.67
CA VAL A 84 -6.90 4.90 -0.78
C VAL A 84 -5.77 5.65 -1.49
N PHE A 85 -5.19 5.01 -2.48
CA PHE A 85 -4.19 5.58 -3.37
C PHE A 85 -4.75 5.71 -4.78
N THR A 86 -4.52 6.86 -5.42
CA THR A 86 -4.67 7.04 -6.86
C THR A 86 -3.30 7.32 -7.48
N LYS A 87 -3.25 7.56 -8.77
CA LYS A 87 -1.99 7.85 -9.48
C LYS A 87 -1.24 9.03 -8.88
N ASP A 88 -1.95 10.03 -8.37
CA ASP A 88 -1.41 11.31 -7.91
C ASP A 88 -1.81 11.68 -6.48
N LYS A 89 -2.90 11.13 -5.95
CA LYS A 89 -3.41 11.45 -4.61
C LYS A 89 -3.39 10.24 -3.68
N ALA A 90 -3.47 10.50 -2.38
CA ALA A 90 -3.70 9.49 -1.36
C ALA A 90 -4.51 10.09 -0.21
N GLY A 91 -5.48 9.35 0.30
CA GLY A 91 -6.29 9.75 1.45
C GLY A 91 -6.37 8.63 2.49
N LEU A 92 -6.25 8.98 3.77
CA LEU A 92 -6.47 8.08 4.90
C LEU A 92 -7.76 8.47 5.60
N TRP A 93 -8.75 7.58 5.58
CA TRP A 93 -10.00 7.72 6.33
C TRP A 93 -9.86 7.10 7.70
N THR A 94 -10.16 7.88 8.74
CA THR A 94 -10.20 7.40 10.13
C THR A 94 -11.28 8.13 10.91
N ASP A 95 -11.67 7.63 12.08
CA ASP A 95 -12.69 8.22 12.93
C ASP A 95 -12.12 9.23 13.96
N GLY A 96 -13.01 9.93 14.68
CA GLY A 96 -12.68 11.02 15.58
C GLY A 96 -11.69 10.69 16.68
N ARG A 97 -11.56 9.42 17.07
CA ARG A 97 -10.60 8.95 18.11
C ARG A 97 -9.16 9.18 17.66
N TYR A 98 -8.91 9.24 16.35
CA TYR A 98 -7.57 9.26 15.77
C TYR A 98 -7.21 10.53 15.02
N PHE A 99 -8.07 11.55 14.92
CA PHE A 99 -7.80 12.75 14.12
C PHE A 99 -6.49 13.45 14.49
N VAL A 100 -6.23 13.62 15.80
CA VAL A 100 -5.02 14.29 16.27
C VAL A 100 -3.78 13.45 15.96
N GLN A 101 -3.84 12.15 16.26
CA GLN A 101 -2.74 11.22 15.99
C GLN A 101 -2.46 11.14 14.50
N ALA A 102 -3.49 10.94 13.67
CA ALA A 102 -3.34 10.84 12.23
C ALA A 102 -2.76 12.12 11.62
N ALA A 103 -3.20 13.31 12.08
CA ALA A 103 -2.65 14.58 11.62
C ALA A 103 -1.14 14.71 11.91
N ALA A 104 -0.68 14.19 13.05
CA ALA A 104 0.74 14.19 13.41
C ALA A 104 1.54 13.16 12.62
N GLU A 105 1.04 11.92 12.51
CA GLU A 105 1.76 10.80 11.89
C GLU A 105 1.77 10.87 10.35
N LEU A 106 0.76 11.50 9.73
CA LEU A 106 0.69 11.69 8.28
C LEU A 106 1.45 12.94 7.79
N LYS A 107 2.02 13.72 8.71
CA LYS A 107 2.80 14.88 8.32
C LYS A 107 3.92 14.48 7.35
N ASP A 108 4.03 15.20 6.25
CA ASP A 108 5.04 14.98 5.20
C ASP A 108 4.98 13.58 4.52
N SER A 109 3.91 12.80 4.74
CA SER A 109 3.72 11.48 4.12
C SER A 109 3.19 11.53 2.70
N GLY A 110 2.61 12.67 2.27
CA GLY A 110 1.87 12.79 1.01
C GLY A 110 0.47 12.15 1.04
N ILE A 111 -0.05 11.81 2.24
CA ILE A 111 -1.39 11.26 2.45
C ILE A 111 -2.25 12.32 3.14
N GLU A 112 -3.39 12.64 2.57
CA GLU A 112 -4.37 13.56 3.15
C GLU A 112 -5.20 12.86 4.23
N LEU A 113 -5.42 13.54 5.36
CA LEU A 113 -6.31 13.04 6.41
C LEU A 113 -7.77 13.30 6.05
N MET A 114 -8.53 12.24 5.89
CA MET A 114 -9.97 12.25 5.66
C MET A 114 -10.70 11.93 6.97
N LYS A 115 -11.35 12.93 7.56
CA LYS A 115 -11.98 12.84 8.88
C LYS A 115 -13.39 12.28 8.77
N MET A 116 -13.55 10.97 8.94
CA MET A 116 -14.85 10.30 8.85
C MET A 116 -15.88 10.91 9.81
N GLY A 117 -17.07 11.21 9.27
CA GLY A 117 -18.15 11.83 10.02
C GLY A 117 -18.15 13.36 10.02
N GLU A 118 -17.12 14.02 9.52
CA GLU A 118 -17.11 15.47 9.32
C GLU A 118 -17.82 15.84 8.01
N GLU A 119 -18.54 16.96 8.02
CA GLU A 119 -19.43 17.41 6.93
C GLU A 119 -18.72 17.52 5.56
N ASN A 120 -17.46 17.91 5.55
CA ASN A 120 -16.70 18.12 4.31
C ASN A 120 -15.84 16.91 3.91
N THR A 121 -15.97 15.76 4.58
CA THR A 121 -15.24 14.55 4.25
C THR A 121 -16.09 13.66 3.34
N PRO A 122 -15.69 13.45 2.09
CA PRO A 122 -16.44 12.60 1.17
C PRO A 122 -16.38 11.13 1.61
N ASP A 123 -17.43 10.37 1.29
CA ASP A 123 -17.34 8.91 1.27
C ASP A 123 -16.19 8.48 0.36
N TYR A 124 -15.44 7.46 0.75
CA TYR A 124 -14.23 7.08 0.03
C TYR A 124 -14.51 6.52 -1.37
N ILE A 125 -15.66 5.87 -1.57
CA ILE A 125 -16.03 5.35 -2.88
C ILE A 125 -16.43 6.51 -3.79
N ASP A 126 -17.18 7.47 -3.28
CA ASP A 126 -17.55 8.68 -4.03
C ASP A 126 -16.30 9.50 -4.37
N TRP A 127 -15.33 9.56 -3.43
CA TRP A 127 -14.05 10.19 -3.70
C TRP A 127 -13.28 9.46 -4.81
N ILE A 128 -13.18 8.11 -4.77
CA ILE A 128 -12.57 7.31 -5.84
C ILE A 128 -13.26 7.62 -7.17
N ILE A 129 -14.59 7.55 -7.20
CA ILE A 129 -15.40 7.81 -8.38
C ILE A 129 -15.13 9.21 -8.96
N SER A 130 -14.89 10.20 -8.11
CA SER A 130 -14.57 11.57 -8.54
C SER A 130 -13.17 11.72 -9.14
N GLN A 131 -12.23 10.85 -8.75
CA GLN A 131 -10.83 10.91 -9.21
C GLN A 131 -10.57 10.07 -10.48
N LEU A 132 -11.40 9.07 -10.74
CA LEU A 132 -11.15 8.11 -11.82
C LEU A 132 -11.93 8.44 -13.10
N PRO A 133 -11.38 8.12 -14.28
CA PRO A 133 -12.11 8.17 -15.54
C PRO A 133 -13.22 7.12 -15.56
N ASN A 134 -14.19 7.30 -16.44
CA ASN A 134 -15.16 6.24 -16.76
C ASN A 134 -14.42 5.01 -17.33
N GLY A 135 -14.70 3.82 -16.80
CA GLY A 135 -13.99 2.59 -17.17
C GLY A 135 -12.63 2.41 -16.49
N GLY A 136 -12.36 3.15 -15.40
CA GLY A 136 -11.15 2.97 -14.58
C GLY A 136 -11.12 1.63 -13.84
N LYS A 137 -9.98 1.33 -13.21
CA LYS A 137 -9.76 0.07 -12.47
C LYS A 137 -9.35 0.35 -11.03
N VAL A 138 -10.06 -0.27 -10.10
CA VAL A 138 -9.76 -0.24 -8.66
C VAL A 138 -9.33 -1.62 -8.23
N ALA A 139 -8.24 -1.71 -7.47
CA ALA A 139 -7.79 -2.97 -6.91
C ALA A 139 -7.81 -2.95 -5.38
N VAL A 140 -8.04 -4.12 -4.81
CA VAL A 140 -7.98 -4.41 -3.37
C VAL A 140 -7.32 -5.77 -3.17
N ASN A 141 -6.89 -6.06 -1.95
CA ASN A 141 -6.58 -7.41 -1.53
C ASN A 141 -7.89 -8.08 -1.04
N ALA A 142 -8.51 -8.93 -1.86
CA ALA A 142 -9.80 -9.56 -1.53
C ALA A 142 -9.73 -10.41 -0.26
N VAL A 143 -8.58 -11.03 0.02
CA VAL A 143 -8.38 -11.84 1.23
C VAL A 143 -8.47 -10.99 2.52
N ALA A 144 -8.12 -9.71 2.44
CA ALA A 144 -8.20 -8.75 3.52
C ALA A 144 -9.38 -7.76 3.33
N THR A 145 -10.41 -8.15 2.59
CA THR A 145 -11.60 -7.35 2.33
C THR A 145 -12.83 -8.15 2.72
N SER A 146 -13.69 -7.61 3.59
CA SER A 146 -14.93 -8.30 3.92
C SER A 146 -15.84 -8.43 2.69
N HIS A 147 -16.65 -9.49 2.65
CA HIS A 147 -17.60 -9.71 1.56
C HIS A 147 -18.54 -8.51 1.39
N ALA A 148 -19.03 -7.95 2.48
CA ALA A 148 -19.89 -6.76 2.46
C ALA A 148 -19.20 -5.54 1.82
N ASN A 149 -17.93 -5.29 2.15
CA ASN A 149 -17.16 -4.21 1.53
C ASN A 149 -16.91 -4.47 0.04
N TRP A 150 -16.65 -5.72 -0.34
CA TRP A 150 -16.47 -6.10 -1.74
C TRP A 150 -17.75 -5.84 -2.56
N GLU A 151 -18.90 -6.29 -2.06
CA GLU A 151 -20.18 -6.08 -2.74
C GLU A 151 -20.55 -4.58 -2.85
N ASP A 152 -20.38 -3.81 -1.78
CA ASP A 152 -20.64 -2.37 -1.79
C ASP A 152 -19.73 -1.63 -2.78
N LEU A 153 -18.44 -1.96 -2.80
CA LEU A 153 -17.50 -1.44 -3.80
C LEU A 153 -17.93 -1.79 -5.21
N GLN A 154 -18.19 -3.08 -5.48
CA GLN A 154 -18.58 -3.55 -6.81
C GLN A 154 -19.86 -2.86 -7.30
N GLN A 155 -20.86 -2.75 -6.43
CA GLN A 155 -22.14 -2.11 -6.76
C GLN A 155 -21.99 -0.62 -7.08
N LYS A 156 -21.21 0.12 -6.25
CA LYS A 156 -21.05 1.57 -6.42
C LYS A 156 -20.14 1.92 -7.60
N LEU A 157 -19.03 1.19 -7.77
CA LEU A 157 -18.06 1.41 -8.84
C LEU A 157 -18.66 1.09 -10.23
N SER A 158 -19.55 0.08 -10.32
CA SER A 158 -20.21 -0.29 -11.57
C SER A 158 -21.02 0.86 -12.20
N ARG A 159 -21.49 1.83 -11.40
CA ARG A 159 -22.23 3.02 -11.88
C ARG A 159 -21.43 3.88 -12.85
N LYS A 160 -20.10 3.79 -12.80
CA LYS A 160 -19.16 4.47 -13.74
C LYS A 160 -18.37 3.49 -14.61
N ASN A 161 -18.86 2.24 -14.74
CA ASN A 161 -18.14 1.17 -15.42
C ASN A 161 -16.71 0.97 -14.89
N ILE A 162 -16.47 1.27 -13.61
CA ILE A 162 -15.16 1.06 -12.95
C ILE A 162 -15.10 -0.41 -12.53
N GLU A 163 -14.03 -1.08 -12.94
CA GLU A 163 -13.76 -2.49 -12.65
C GLU A 163 -13.12 -2.63 -11.26
N LEU A 164 -13.64 -3.56 -10.44
CA LEU A 164 -13.02 -3.96 -9.16
C LEU A 164 -12.23 -5.25 -9.35
N LEU A 165 -10.96 -5.24 -8.93
CA LEU A 165 -10.03 -6.36 -9.11
C LEU A 165 -9.47 -6.84 -7.76
N ASP A 166 -9.32 -8.16 -7.62
CA ASP A 166 -8.50 -8.75 -6.57
C ASP A 166 -7.04 -8.76 -7.02
N LEU A 167 -6.26 -7.82 -6.51
CA LEU A 167 -4.84 -7.71 -6.82
C LEU A 167 -4.06 -7.17 -5.61
N PRO A 168 -3.37 -8.03 -4.84
CA PRO A 168 -2.67 -7.65 -3.61
C PRO A 168 -1.32 -6.98 -3.90
N LEU A 169 -1.32 -5.77 -4.49
CA LEU A 169 -0.11 -5.06 -4.97
C LEU A 169 0.97 -4.86 -3.90
N LEU A 170 0.58 -4.70 -2.63
CA LEU A 170 1.55 -4.52 -1.54
C LEU A 170 2.41 -5.76 -1.27
N LYS A 171 2.00 -6.93 -1.72
CA LYS A 171 2.82 -8.14 -1.63
C LYS A 171 4.14 -7.98 -2.39
N ASP A 172 4.13 -7.27 -3.51
CA ASP A 172 5.30 -7.04 -4.35
C ASP A 172 6.11 -5.80 -3.93
N VAL A 173 5.52 -4.92 -3.11
CA VAL A 173 6.18 -3.71 -2.59
C VAL A 173 6.80 -3.96 -1.21
N TRP A 174 6.10 -4.66 -0.33
CA TRP A 174 6.56 -5.01 1.01
C TRP A 174 7.21 -6.40 1.03
N THR A 175 8.37 -6.52 0.39
CA THR A 175 9.04 -7.82 0.17
C THR A 175 9.73 -8.38 1.42
N ASN A 176 10.06 -7.54 2.42
CA ASN A 176 10.64 -7.96 3.70
C ASN A 176 9.60 -8.18 4.80
N ARG A 177 8.35 -8.40 4.43
CA ARG A 177 7.26 -8.78 5.35
C ARG A 177 7.64 -10.05 6.11
N ASN A 178 7.60 -10.01 7.44
CA ASN A 178 7.86 -11.19 8.24
C ASN A 178 6.63 -12.12 8.22
N THR A 179 6.74 -13.24 7.52
CA THR A 179 5.69 -14.26 7.43
C THR A 179 5.93 -15.47 8.35
N ASP A 180 6.95 -15.41 9.21
CA ASP A 180 7.35 -16.55 10.05
C ASP A 180 6.34 -16.87 11.19
N ALA A 181 5.42 -15.95 11.49
CA ALA A 181 4.39 -16.15 12.52
C ALA A 181 3.42 -17.31 12.18
N GLN A 182 3.30 -17.70 10.92
CA GLN A 182 2.42 -18.82 10.50
C GLN A 182 3.01 -20.22 10.74
N LYS A 183 4.25 -20.33 11.24
CA LYS A 183 4.94 -21.62 11.40
C LYS A 183 4.84 -22.24 12.79
N ASN A 184 4.23 -21.56 13.75
CA ASN A 184 3.99 -22.16 15.07
C ASN A 184 2.55 -22.69 15.15
N PRO A 185 2.34 -23.99 15.02
CA PRO A 185 1.06 -24.60 15.39
C PRO A 185 0.88 -24.41 16.90
N VAL A 186 -0.30 -23.95 17.31
CA VAL A 186 -0.76 -23.91 18.70
C VAL A 186 -0.88 -25.35 19.20
#